data_fb9777a227c33778fada9bdfa7a2e6eb
#
_entry.id   fb9777a227c33778fada9bdfa7a2e6eb
#
_cell.length_a   1.000
_cell.length_b   1.000
_cell.length_c   1.000
_cell.angle_alpha   90.00
_cell.angle_beta   90.00
_cell.angle_gamma   90.00
#
_symmetry.space_group_name_H-M   'P 1'
#
loop_
_entity.id
_entity.type
_entity.pdbx_description
1 polymer ?
#
loop_
_entity_poly.entity_id
_entity_poly.type
_entity_poly.pdbx_seq_one_letter_code
_entity_poly.pdbx_strand_id
1 'polypeptide(L)'
;MPARQKQNSDKRGHKCWDKTVPRILLAAAIVVPLAFWGLFFLVPTARLIWLGISGGVMPGAPSFGQAWRDTMTRPRTWSVLFWTLEMGVLGTGFSVILGVAGAWVLYGLRWPGRRVCRALLGVPLVLPSVVVGVAFQNLLANSGPLGFLGLAGTRVAIVLGMVFFNFSLVARLVGTAWIRLDPRVVAAARVLGASPARAFFTITLPRLFPAIFAAASLVFLYCITSYGLVRVIGGVKITTLEVEIYLETAAFLNLPGAAVLSLLQIAIVLVALILNAVSRSRFEAVAGEIRSVPPRQPRREDLLALVLSLAGVVLVVLPLGGLLLDSLHREGQWTLDNYAALARPGLSAALPGSALSAAVYSLEVALISTALTLVTGLSVTVVLTRRFKARAWRWVQESLDVLMASPQGVSAVTVGFGMLITLQAPPFSMPANAFFLGGVASVVALPLVLRAVLPTVRAIPLRLLQAAATLGASPLQVFFTLELPVLLRVSGVGAGFAFAIALGEFGATSFLARPLQPTLPVAIFALSSKPEIVAQGAANAAAVLLAGLCAAAMFLAEWRRTSA
;
A
#
# COMPACT_ATOMS: atom_id res chain seq x y z
N MET A 1 5.60 -51.42 26.10
CA MET A 1 5.73 -50.30 27.06
C MET A 1 6.37 -49.01 26.52
N PRO A 2 6.96 -48.88 25.31
CA PRO A 2 7.57 -47.61 24.87
C PRO A 2 6.58 -46.55 24.34
N ALA A 3 5.37 -46.93 23.90
CA ALA A 3 4.41 -45.97 23.33
C ALA A 3 3.71 -45.03 24.35
N ARG A 4 3.54 -45.49 25.60
CA ARG A 4 2.94 -44.67 26.68
C ARG A 4 3.88 -43.61 27.25
N GLN A 5 5.19 -43.85 27.20
CA GLN A 5 6.18 -42.87 27.66
C GLN A 5 6.35 -41.70 26.67
N LYS A 6 6.23 -41.94 25.36
CA LYS A 6 6.27 -40.90 24.33
C LYS A 6 5.03 -39.97 24.40
N GLN A 7 3.86 -40.51 24.72
CA GLN A 7 2.63 -39.73 24.87
C GLN A 7 2.61 -38.88 26.16
N ASN A 8 3.33 -39.30 27.23
CA ASN A 8 3.39 -38.54 28.47
C ASN A 8 4.52 -37.47 28.45
N SER A 9 5.58 -37.65 27.68
CA SER A 9 6.60 -36.63 27.47
C SER A 9 6.07 -35.48 26.59
N ASP A 10 5.23 -35.81 25.59
CA ASP A 10 4.54 -34.81 24.75
C ASP A 10 3.54 -33.98 25.57
N LYS A 11 2.82 -34.61 26.51
CA LYS A 11 1.87 -33.89 27.38
C LYS A 11 2.54 -32.99 28.42
N ARG A 12 3.75 -33.29 28.90
CA ARG A 12 4.48 -32.43 29.84
C ARG A 12 5.18 -31.26 29.16
N GLY A 13 5.76 -31.47 27.99
CA GLY A 13 6.33 -30.39 27.17
C GLY A 13 5.30 -29.34 26.75
N HIS A 14 4.08 -29.76 26.49
CA HIS A 14 3.00 -28.87 26.11
C HIS A 14 2.38 -28.05 27.27
N LYS A 15 2.49 -28.48 28.53
CA LYS A 15 1.96 -27.72 29.68
C LYS A 15 2.81 -26.51 30.07
N CYS A 16 4.09 -26.47 29.69
CA CYS A 16 5.02 -25.39 30.04
C CYS A 16 4.83 -24.12 29.20
N TRP A 17 4.28 -24.23 27.98
CA TRP A 17 4.21 -23.12 27.02
C TRP A 17 3.03 -22.16 27.22
N ASP A 18 1.96 -22.59 27.89
CA ASP A 18 0.80 -21.75 28.22
C ASP A 18 1.11 -20.69 29.31
N LYS A 19 2.25 -20.82 30.01
CA LYS A 19 2.67 -19.91 31.11
C LYS A 19 3.78 -18.93 30.72
N THR A 20 4.11 -18.81 29.44
CA THR A 20 5.41 -18.35 28.95
C THR A 20 5.59 -16.84 28.77
N VAL A 21 4.53 -16.05 28.81
CA VAL A 21 4.63 -14.58 28.88
C VAL A 21 3.89 -14.14 30.14
N PRO A 22 4.44 -13.22 30.93
CA PRO A 22 3.70 -12.65 32.04
C PRO A 22 2.35 -12.13 31.55
N ARG A 23 1.28 -12.45 32.29
CA ARG A 23 -0.08 -12.02 31.91
C ARG A 23 -0.19 -10.52 31.67
N ILE A 24 0.66 -9.75 32.35
CA ILE A 24 0.75 -8.28 32.18
C ILE A 24 1.27 -7.93 30.78
N LEU A 25 2.35 -8.58 30.30
CA LEU A 25 2.89 -8.32 28.96
C LEU A 25 1.94 -8.76 27.85
N LEU A 26 1.23 -9.87 28.06
CA LEU A 26 0.20 -10.34 27.12
C LEU A 26 -0.99 -9.37 27.08
N ALA A 27 -1.42 -8.90 28.25
CA ALA A 27 -2.50 -7.90 28.35
C ALA A 27 -2.08 -6.58 27.65
N ALA A 28 -0.86 -6.09 27.91
CA ALA A 28 -0.34 -4.91 27.23
C ALA A 28 -0.25 -5.12 25.69
N ALA A 29 0.21 -6.30 25.24
CA ALA A 29 0.30 -6.64 23.82
C ALA A 29 -1.07 -6.73 23.12
N ILE A 30 -2.18 -6.83 23.85
CA ILE A 30 -3.54 -6.78 23.31
C ILE A 30 -4.13 -5.37 23.46
N VAL A 31 -3.96 -4.73 24.63
CA VAL A 31 -4.56 -3.42 24.92
C VAL A 31 -3.99 -2.33 24.03
N VAL A 32 -2.66 -2.31 23.82
CA VAL A 32 -2.01 -1.30 22.98
C VAL A 32 -2.54 -1.28 21.55
N PRO A 33 -2.58 -2.41 20.80
CA PRO A 33 -3.16 -2.43 19.47
C PRO A 33 -4.65 -2.08 19.43
N LEU A 34 -5.43 -2.52 20.42
CA LEU A 34 -6.86 -2.22 20.48
C LEU A 34 -7.11 -0.73 20.76
N ALA A 35 -6.35 -0.13 21.66
CA ALA A 35 -6.43 1.31 21.94
C ALA A 35 -6.03 2.13 20.71
N PHE A 36 -4.93 1.76 20.04
CA PHE A 36 -4.51 2.37 18.80
C PHE A 36 -5.58 2.26 17.72
N TRP A 37 -6.10 1.04 17.48
CA TRP A 37 -7.13 0.79 16.49
C TRP A 37 -8.42 1.54 16.82
N GLY A 38 -8.80 1.55 18.10
CA GLY A 38 -9.96 2.31 18.58
C GLY A 38 -9.85 3.80 18.28
N LEU A 39 -8.73 4.41 18.64
CA LEU A 39 -8.51 5.87 18.51
C LEU A 39 -8.36 6.31 17.05
N PHE A 40 -7.54 5.61 16.25
CA PHE A 40 -7.16 6.07 14.91
C PHE A 40 -7.98 5.48 13.77
N PHE A 41 -8.79 4.46 14.04
CA PHE A 41 -9.62 3.81 13.02
C PHE A 41 -11.10 3.70 13.40
N LEU A 42 -11.42 3.06 14.54
CA LEU A 42 -12.82 2.80 14.91
C LEU A 42 -13.58 4.09 15.19
N VAL A 43 -13.05 4.97 16.04
CA VAL A 43 -13.72 6.22 16.42
C VAL A 43 -13.91 7.14 15.21
N PRO A 44 -12.90 7.40 14.36
CA PRO A 44 -13.08 8.19 13.14
C PRO A 44 -14.11 7.58 12.18
N THR A 45 -14.02 6.29 11.93
CA THR A 45 -14.94 5.60 11.01
C THR A 45 -16.37 5.57 11.57
N ALA A 46 -16.52 5.29 12.87
CA ALA A 46 -17.84 5.30 13.52
C ALA A 46 -18.48 6.69 13.51
N ARG A 47 -17.71 7.74 13.76
CA ARG A 47 -18.20 9.13 13.67
C ARG A 47 -18.62 9.51 12.26
N LEU A 48 -17.84 9.08 11.24
CA LEU A 48 -18.21 9.28 9.86
C LEU A 48 -19.53 8.58 9.50
N ILE A 49 -19.67 7.31 9.91
CA ILE A 49 -20.91 6.54 9.72
C ILE A 49 -22.07 7.21 10.45
N TRP A 50 -21.84 7.63 11.70
CA TRP A 50 -22.83 8.35 12.49
C TRP A 50 -23.27 9.65 11.83
N LEU A 51 -22.34 10.46 11.33
CA LEU A 51 -22.63 11.68 10.58
C LEU A 51 -23.49 11.39 9.35
N GLY A 52 -23.16 10.33 8.62
CA GLY A 52 -23.94 9.87 7.47
C GLY A 52 -25.37 9.47 7.84
N ILE A 53 -25.57 8.83 9.00
CA ILE A 53 -26.88 8.36 9.46
C ILE A 53 -27.69 9.50 10.12
N SER A 54 -27.05 10.34 10.93
CA SER A 54 -27.72 11.43 11.67
C SER A 54 -28.06 12.65 10.81
N GLY A 55 -27.51 12.73 9.60
CA GLY A 55 -27.75 13.85 8.68
C GLY A 55 -26.95 15.11 8.97
N GLY A 56 -26.06 15.10 9.98
CA GLY A 56 -25.18 16.24 10.31
C GLY A 56 -25.35 16.74 11.74
N VAL A 57 -24.36 17.54 12.20
CA VAL A 57 -24.30 18.10 13.56
C VAL A 57 -24.94 19.50 13.63
N MET A 58 -25.28 20.09 12.48
CA MET A 58 -25.86 21.45 12.42
C MET A 58 -27.39 21.43 12.48
N PRO A 59 -28.03 22.37 13.22
CA PRO A 59 -29.48 22.55 13.16
C PRO A 59 -29.93 22.83 11.72
N GLY A 60 -30.89 22.03 11.21
CA GLY A 60 -31.36 22.14 9.82
C GLY A 60 -30.62 21.27 8.80
N ALA A 61 -29.66 20.46 9.23
CA ALA A 61 -29.01 19.50 8.34
C ALA A 61 -30.02 18.46 7.79
N PRO A 62 -29.86 18.02 6.52
CA PRO A 62 -30.78 17.06 5.92
C PRO A 62 -30.71 15.72 6.66
N SER A 63 -31.85 15.03 6.81
CA SER A 63 -31.87 13.67 7.35
C SER A 63 -31.07 12.73 6.44
N PHE A 64 -30.61 11.59 6.99
CA PHE A 64 -29.89 10.58 6.18
C PHE A 64 -30.65 10.21 4.90
N GLY A 65 -31.96 9.99 4.99
CA GLY A 65 -32.77 9.66 3.82
C GLY A 65 -32.82 10.77 2.77
N GLN A 66 -32.79 12.03 3.19
CA GLN A 66 -32.68 13.17 2.27
C GLN A 66 -31.29 13.26 1.67
N ALA A 67 -30.23 13.24 2.49
CA ALA A 67 -28.84 13.26 2.00
C ALA A 67 -28.55 12.09 1.04
N TRP A 68 -29.07 10.90 1.33
CA TRP A 68 -28.97 9.72 0.46
C TRP A 68 -29.69 9.97 -0.87
N ARG A 69 -30.96 10.39 -0.84
CA ARG A 69 -31.72 10.67 -2.07
C ARG A 69 -31.05 11.75 -2.89
N ASP A 70 -30.69 12.88 -2.26
CA ASP A 70 -30.05 13.99 -2.94
C ASP A 70 -28.72 13.59 -3.59
N THR A 71 -27.92 12.77 -2.92
CA THR A 71 -26.64 12.29 -3.46
C THR A 71 -26.88 11.27 -4.59
N MET A 72 -27.82 10.32 -4.43
CA MET A 72 -28.06 9.26 -5.41
C MET A 72 -28.85 9.72 -6.63
N THR A 73 -29.61 10.81 -6.54
CA THR A 73 -30.31 11.40 -7.70
C THR A 73 -29.41 12.29 -8.56
N ARG A 74 -28.23 12.68 -8.08
CA ARG A 74 -27.29 13.49 -8.87
C ARG A 74 -26.67 12.68 -10.01
N PRO A 75 -26.76 13.10 -11.27
CA PRO A 75 -26.11 12.41 -12.39
C PRO A 75 -24.58 12.29 -12.19
N ARG A 76 -23.97 13.30 -11.53
CA ARG A 76 -22.53 13.31 -11.21
C ARG A 76 -22.12 12.12 -10.36
N THR A 77 -22.90 11.70 -9.36
CA THR A 77 -22.59 10.55 -8.50
C THR A 77 -22.43 9.27 -9.34
N TRP A 78 -23.35 9.03 -10.28
CA TRP A 78 -23.28 7.86 -11.15
C TRP A 78 -22.11 7.91 -12.13
N SER A 79 -21.82 9.11 -12.66
CA SER A 79 -20.64 9.30 -13.52
C SER A 79 -19.34 9.01 -12.77
N VAL A 80 -19.21 9.52 -11.55
CA VAL A 80 -18.03 9.29 -10.69
C VAL A 80 -17.89 7.81 -10.33
N LEU A 81 -19.01 7.15 -9.98
CA LEU A 81 -19.03 5.73 -9.70
C LEU A 81 -18.61 4.90 -10.93
N PHE A 82 -19.19 5.19 -12.09
CA PHE A 82 -18.83 4.53 -13.35
C PHE A 82 -17.35 4.72 -13.67
N TRP A 83 -16.81 5.94 -13.58
CA TRP A 83 -15.39 6.21 -13.85
C TRP A 83 -14.47 5.52 -12.85
N THR A 84 -14.86 5.42 -11.57
CA THR A 84 -14.09 4.68 -10.56
C THR A 84 -13.97 3.20 -10.94
N LEU A 85 -15.08 2.58 -11.34
CA LEU A 85 -15.10 1.18 -11.74
C LEU A 85 -14.40 0.96 -13.09
N GLU A 86 -14.65 1.83 -14.09
CA GLU A 86 -13.99 1.79 -15.40
C GLU A 86 -12.47 1.83 -15.26
N MET A 87 -11.95 2.84 -14.56
CA MET A 87 -10.50 2.97 -14.33
C MET A 87 -9.94 1.81 -13.52
N GLY A 88 -10.71 1.32 -12.53
CA GLY A 88 -10.36 0.13 -11.75
C GLY A 88 -10.19 -1.10 -12.62
N VAL A 89 -11.15 -1.36 -13.52
CA VAL A 89 -11.11 -2.51 -14.45
C VAL A 89 -10.01 -2.35 -15.49
N LEU A 90 -9.91 -1.18 -16.14
CA LEU A 90 -8.88 -0.92 -17.17
C LEU A 90 -7.47 -0.95 -16.57
N GLY A 91 -7.26 -0.26 -15.43
CA GLY A 91 -5.98 -0.27 -14.72
C GLY A 91 -5.55 -1.68 -14.31
N THR A 92 -6.50 -2.49 -13.83
CA THR A 92 -6.25 -3.89 -13.48
C THR A 92 -5.94 -4.72 -14.71
N GLY A 93 -6.75 -4.61 -15.76
CA GLY A 93 -6.58 -5.39 -17.00
C GLY A 93 -5.22 -5.17 -17.64
N PHE A 94 -4.82 -3.92 -17.86
CA PHE A 94 -3.51 -3.59 -18.44
C PHE A 94 -2.36 -3.99 -17.50
N SER A 95 -2.50 -3.80 -16.18
CA SER A 95 -1.50 -4.23 -15.22
C SER A 95 -1.30 -5.75 -15.23
N VAL A 96 -2.38 -6.52 -15.37
CA VAL A 96 -2.31 -7.99 -15.47
C VAL A 96 -1.65 -8.42 -16.77
N ILE A 97 -2.04 -7.85 -17.91
CA ILE A 97 -1.45 -8.19 -19.22
C ILE A 97 0.06 -7.96 -19.22
N LEU A 98 0.49 -6.75 -18.86
CA LEU A 98 1.90 -6.41 -18.82
C LEU A 98 2.63 -7.16 -17.69
N GLY A 99 1.99 -7.31 -16.53
CA GLY A 99 2.58 -7.94 -15.35
C GLY A 99 2.79 -9.45 -15.52
N VAL A 100 1.89 -10.17 -16.20
CA VAL A 100 2.08 -11.60 -16.53
C VAL A 100 3.23 -11.77 -17.51
N ALA A 101 3.34 -10.92 -18.53
CA ALA A 101 4.49 -10.89 -19.43
C ALA A 101 5.79 -10.60 -18.69
N GLY A 102 5.78 -9.57 -17.81
CA GLY A 102 6.90 -9.23 -16.93
C GLY A 102 7.28 -10.37 -15.99
N ALA A 103 6.31 -11.09 -15.44
CA ALA A 103 6.55 -12.26 -14.59
C ALA A 103 7.35 -13.33 -15.36
N TRP A 104 6.95 -13.65 -16.60
CA TRP A 104 7.69 -14.59 -17.42
C TRP A 104 9.11 -14.12 -17.71
N VAL A 105 9.29 -12.89 -18.19
CA VAL A 105 10.61 -12.34 -18.58
C VAL A 105 11.55 -12.25 -17.39
N LEU A 106 11.07 -11.80 -16.24
CA LEU A 106 11.89 -11.58 -15.07
C LEU A 106 12.17 -12.83 -14.22
N TYR A 107 11.27 -13.83 -14.26
CA TYR A 107 11.38 -15.02 -13.42
C TYR A 107 11.66 -16.29 -14.21
N GLY A 108 11.15 -16.41 -15.44
CA GLY A 108 11.31 -17.57 -16.31
C GLY A 108 12.51 -17.51 -17.26
N LEU A 109 12.98 -16.31 -17.63
CA LEU A 109 14.09 -16.15 -18.59
C LEU A 109 15.41 -15.73 -17.90
N ARG A 110 16.53 -16.15 -18.50
CA ARG A 110 17.89 -15.79 -18.09
C ARG A 110 18.50 -14.84 -19.13
N TRP A 111 18.76 -13.59 -18.72
CA TRP A 111 19.37 -12.55 -19.54
C TRP A 111 20.20 -11.58 -18.68
N PRO A 112 21.21 -10.90 -19.26
CA PRO A 112 22.02 -9.92 -18.54
C PRO A 112 21.14 -8.74 -18.09
N GLY A 113 21.36 -8.20 -16.87
CA GLY A 113 20.55 -7.09 -16.33
C GLY A 113 19.24 -7.48 -15.61
N ARG A 114 18.80 -8.75 -15.67
CA ARG A 114 17.58 -9.22 -15.02
C ARG A 114 17.48 -8.85 -13.54
N ARG A 115 18.61 -8.93 -12.80
CA ARG A 115 18.64 -8.59 -11.36
C ARG A 115 18.36 -7.09 -11.14
N VAL A 116 18.93 -6.24 -12.00
CA VAL A 116 18.72 -4.78 -11.95
C VAL A 116 17.27 -4.45 -12.26
N CYS A 117 16.70 -5.02 -13.33
CA CYS A 117 15.29 -4.80 -13.65
C CYS A 117 14.34 -5.25 -12.54
N ARG A 118 14.62 -6.37 -11.86
CA ARG A 118 13.83 -6.80 -10.70
C ARG A 118 13.91 -5.81 -9.53
N ALA A 119 15.08 -5.23 -9.29
CA ALA A 119 15.26 -4.22 -8.25
C ALA A 119 14.53 -2.92 -8.63
N LEU A 120 14.67 -2.45 -9.88
CA LEU A 120 13.98 -1.27 -10.39
C LEU A 120 12.45 -1.40 -10.31
N LEU A 121 11.90 -2.58 -10.57
CA LEU A 121 10.47 -2.83 -10.42
C LEU A 121 9.98 -2.85 -8.96
N GLY A 122 10.88 -2.84 -7.99
CA GLY A 122 10.52 -2.57 -6.59
C GLY A 122 10.25 -1.10 -6.30
N VAL A 123 10.82 -0.20 -7.08
CA VAL A 123 10.74 1.26 -6.87
C VAL A 123 9.31 1.81 -6.91
N PRO A 124 8.46 1.48 -7.91
CA PRO A 124 7.09 1.99 -7.97
C PRO A 124 6.25 1.72 -6.73
N LEU A 125 6.47 0.58 -6.06
CA LEU A 125 5.70 0.18 -4.89
C LEU A 125 5.92 1.06 -3.65
N VAL A 126 7.00 1.84 -3.66
CA VAL A 126 7.43 2.68 -2.53
C VAL A 126 7.21 4.17 -2.82
N LEU A 127 7.06 4.51 -4.10
CA LEU A 127 6.90 5.91 -4.50
C LEU A 127 5.54 6.46 -4.08
N PRO A 128 5.50 7.71 -3.56
CA PRO A 128 4.26 8.41 -3.29
C PRO A 128 3.44 8.66 -4.56
N SER A 129 2.12 8.48 -4.46
CA SER A 129 1.20 8.64 -5.61
C SER A 129 1.23 10.04 -6.22
N VAL A 130 1.47 11.07 -5.40
CA VAL A 130 1.61 12.46 -5.86
C VAL A 130 2.85 12.64 -6.73
N VAL A 131 3.99 12.05 -6.35
CA VAL A 131 5.23 12.10 -7.14
C VAL A 131 5.02 11.51 -8.53
N VAL A 132 4.38 10.35 -8.60
CA VAL A 132 4.06 9.71 -9.88
C VAL A 132 3.04 10.53 -10.66
N GLY A 133 2.06 11.12 -9.98
CA GLY A 133 1.10 12.04 -10.60
C GLY A 133 1.79 13.22 -11.29
N VAL A 134 2.72 13.89 -10.60
CA VAL A 134 3.50 15.00 -11.17
C VAL A 134 4.39 14.53 -12.33
N ALA A 135 5.03 13.36 -12.19
CA ALA A 135 5.85 12.79 -13.26
C ALA A 135 5.05 12.54 -14.55
N PHE A 136 3.83 11.97 -14.44
CA PHE A 136 2.94 11.77 -15.58
C PHE A 136 2.36 13.08 -16.10
N GLN A 137 2.04 14.04 -15.22
CA GLN A 137 1.55 15.35 -15.61
C GLN A 137 2.59 16.08 -16.49
N ASN A 138 3.85 16.10 -16.09
CA ASN A 138 4.93 16.72 -16.86
C ASN A 138 5.17 15.98 -18.18
N LEU A 139 5.27 14.65 -18.13
CA LEU A 139 5.53 13.83 -19.30
C LEU A 139 4.49 14.02 -20.40
N LEU A 140 3.21 14.16 -20.01
CA LEU A 140 2.05 14.25 -20.92
C LEU A 140 1.55 15.68 -21.14
N ALA A 141 2.09 16.69 -20.43
CA ALA A 141 1.77 18.09 -20.66
C ALA A 141 2.01 18.49 -22.12
N ASN A 142 1.30 19.47 -22.63
CA ASN A 142 1.46 19.94 -24.03
C ASN A 142 2.91 20.37 -24.35
N SER A 143 3.64 20.86 -23.35
CA SER A 143 5.06 21.19 -23.43
C SER A 143 5.99 20.01 -23.12
N GLY A 144 5.45 18.88 -22.69
CA GLY A 144 6.20 17.70 -22.30
C GLY A 144 6.60 16.81 -23.48
N PRO A 145 7.53 15.85 -23.23
CA PRO A 145 8.06 14.97 -24.28
C PRO A 145 7.00 14.14 -25.03
N LEU A 146 5.91 13.79 -24.37
CA LEU A 146 4.78 13.04 -24.95
C LEU A 146 3.51 13.90 -25.11
N GLY A 147 3.65 15.23 -25.09
CA GLY A 147 2.52 16.16 -25.25
C GLY A 147 1.78 16.00 -26.59
N PHE A 148 2.48 15.56 -27.65
CA PHE A 148 1.92 15.29 -28.97
C PHE A 148 0.82 14.20 -28.95
N LEU A 149 0.75 13.36 -27.90
CA LEU A 149 -0.29 12.35 -27.74
C LEU A 149 -1.65 12.94 -27.30
N GLY A 150 -1.69 14.20 -26.82
CA GLY A 150 -2.90 14.85 -26.34
C GLY A 150 -3.56 14.17 -25.13
N LEU A 151 -2.78 13.46 -24.30
CA LEU A 151 -3.28 12.68 -23.18
C LEU A 151 -3.33 13.44 -21.85
N ALA A 152 -2.86 14.70 -21.82
CA ALA A 152 -2.86 15.50 -20.58
C ALA A 152 -4.26 15.63 -19.99
N GLY A 153 -4.40 15.30 -18.70
CA GLY A 153 -5.68 15.40 -17.98
C GLY A 153 -6.78 14.44 -18.48
N THR A 154 -6.43 13.36 -19.16
CA THR A 154 -7.38 12.35 -19.65
C THR A 154 -7.46 11.13 -18.74
N ARG A 155 -8.55 10.33 -18.89
CA ARG A 155 -8.71 9.05 -18.20
C ARG A 155 -7.59 8.05 -18.56
N VAL A 156 -7.10 8.11 -19.81
CA VAL A 156 -6.00 7.26 -20.28
C VAL A 156 -4.72 7.55 -19.48
N ALA A 157 -4.39 8.82 -19.24
CA ALA A 157 -3.24 9.20 -18.44
C ALA A 157 -3.33 8.65 -17.00
N ILE A 158 -4.52 8.69 -16.39
CA ILE A 158 -4.76 8.13 -15.06
C ILE A 158 -4.57 6.62 -15.07
N VAL A 159 -5.12 5.92 -16.06
CA VAL A 159 -4.95 4.45 -16.22
C VAL A 159 -3.47 4.10 -16.39
N LEU A 160 -2.72 4.83 -17.20
CA LEU A 160 -1.26 4.62 -17.35
C LEU A 160 -0.52 4.77 -16.01
N GLY A 161 -0.86 5.79 -15.22
CA GLY A 161 -0.30 5.96 -13.88
C GLY A 161 -0.70 4.84 -12.91
N MET A 162 -1.93 4.30 -13.00
CA MET A 162 -2.32 3.11 -12.23
C MET A 162 -1.53 1.88 -12.64
N VAL A 163 -1.31 1.68 -13.94
CA VAL A 163 -0.51 0.58 -14.47
C VAL A 163 0.96 0.69 -14.03
N PHE A 164 1.52 1.91 -13.96
CA PHE A 164 2.86 2.15 -13.44
C PHE A 164 3.09 1.50 -12.07
N PHE A 165 2.17 1.70 -11.11
CA PHE A 165 2.28 1.10 -9.78
C PHE A 165 2.08 -0.41 -9.81
N ASN A 166 1.08 -0.86 -10.54
CA ASN A 166 0.52 -2.19 -10.38
C ASN A 166 1.18 -3.24 -11.28
N PHE A 167 1.80 -2.83 -12.40
CA PHE A 167 2.61 -3.72 -13.25
C PHE A 167 3.65 -4.50 -12.45
N SER A 168 4.42 -3.80 -11.61
CA SER A 168 5.48 -4.37 -10.78
C SER A 168 4.92 -5.36 -9.76
N LEU A 169 3.79 -5.04 -9.16
CA LEU A 169 3.11 -5.89 -8.18
C LEU A 169 2.65 -7.21 -8.80
N VAL A 170 1.97 -7.14 -9.96
CA VAL A 170 1.54 -8.34 -10.70
C VAL A 170 2.73 -9.18 -11.13
N ALA A 171 3.76 -8.55 -11.74
CA ALA A 171 4.96 -9.24 -12.18
C ALA A 171 5.65 -10.01 -11.04
N ARG A 172 5.69 -9.42 -9.84
CA ARG A 172 6.27 -10.03 -8.64
C ARG A 172 5.40 -11.17 -8.10
N LEU A 173 4.10 -10.96 -7.93
CA LEU A 173 3.19 -11.98 -7.38
C LEU A 173 3.06 -13.18 -8.30
N VAL A 174 2.79 -12.95 -9.58
CA VAL A 174 2.66 -14.02 -10.57
C VAL A 174 4.02 -14.70 -10.83
N GLY A 175 5.11 -13.93 -10.86
CA GLY A 175 6.46 -14.48 -11.05
C GLY A 175 6.88 -15.43 -9.92
N THR A 176 6.58 -15.11 -8.67
CA THR A 176 6.85 -16.02 -7.54
C THR A 176 5.99 -17.28 -7.57
N ALA A 177 4.78 -17.22 -8.11
CA ALA A 177 3.94 -18.38 -8.36
C ALA A 177 4.48 -19.22 -9.53
N TRP A 178 4.94 -18.56 -10.60
CA TRP A 178 5.45 -19.22 -11.80
C TRP A 178 6.65 -20.13 -11.52
N ILE A 179 7.62 -19.67 -10.73
CA ILE A 179 8.80 -20.49 -10.39
C ILE A 179 8.48 -21.72 -9.52
N ARG A 180 7.26 -21.81 -8.98
CA ARG A 180 6.78 -22.97 -8.19
C ARG A 180 6.08 -24.03 -9.05
N LEU A 181 5.77 -23.73 -10.34
CA LEU A 181 5.15 -24.69 -11.23
C LEU A 181 6.15 -25.80 -11.61
N ASP A 182 5.68 -27.06 -11.67
CA ASP A 182 6.52 -28.18 -12.14
C ASP A 182 6.74 -28.07 -13.65
N PRO A 183 7.99 -27.88 -14.12
CA PRO A 183 8.30 -27.75 -15.55
C PRO A 183 8.12 -29.06 -16.32
N ARG A 184 8.10 -30.20 -15.64
CA ARG A 184 7.98 -31.52 -16.26
C ARG A 184 6.66 -31.69 -16.98
N VAL A 185 5.59 -31.10 -16.45
CA VAL A 185 4.25 -31.17 -17.05
C VAL A 185 4.20 -30.45 -18.41
N VAL A 186 4.84 -29.26 -18.47
CA VAL A 186 4.97 -28.51 -19.72
C VAL A 186 5.88 -29.28 -20.73
N ALA A 187 6.99 -29.85 -20.24
CA ALA A 187 7.90 -30.64 -21.08
C ALA A 187 7.20 -31.88 -21.62
N ALA A 188 6.43 -32.62 -20.84
CA ALA A 188 5.66 -33.78 -21.29
C ALA A 188 4.65 -33.40 -22.37
N ALA A 189 3.91 -32.32 -22.23
CA ALA A 189 2.98 -31.85 -23.25
C ALA A 189 3.70 -31.50 -24.57
N ARG A 190 4.89 -30.91 -24.49
CA ARG A 190 5.69 -30.58 -25.66
C ARG A 190 6.23 -31.85 -26.37
N VAL A 191 6.61 -32.87 -25.62
CA VAL A 191 6.97 -34.19 -26.18
C VAL A 191 5.77 -34.82 -26.89
N LEU A 192 4.56 -34.62 -26.39
CA LEU A 192 3.30 -35.06 -27.03
C LEU A 192 2.85 -34.15 -28.19
N GLY A 193 3.70 -33.24 -28.69
CA GLY A 193 3.44 -32.41 -29.86
C GLY A 193 2.70 -31.09 -29.58
N ALA A 194 2.48 -30.70 -28.33
CA ALA A 194 1.86 -29.41 -28.07
C ALA A 194 2.80 -28.25 -28.46
N SER A 195 2.28 -27.27 -29.21
CA SER A 195 3.02 -26.04 -29.51
C SER A 195 3.26 -25.23 -28.20
N PRO A 196 4.27 -24.32 -28.16
CA PRO A 196 4.52 -23.48 -27.00
C PRO A 196 3.28 -22.72 -26.53
N ALA A 197 2.54 -22.11 -27.46
CA ALA A 197 1.31 -21.41 -27.19
C ALA A 197 0.23 -22.34 -26.60
N ARG A 198 0.03 -23.52 -27.20
CA ARG A 198 -0.93 -24.51 -26.70
C ARG A 198 -0.55 -24.93 -25.26
N ALA A 199 0.71 -25.25 -24.97
CA ALA A 199 1.17 -25.62 -23.65
C ALA A 199 1.00 -24.47 -22.64
N PHE A 200 1.20 -23.22 -23.06
CA PHE A 200 0.95 -22.04 -22.21
C PHE A 200 -0.53 -21.91 -21.84
N PHE A 201 -1.42 -21.87 -22.84
CA PHE A 201 -2.85 -21.63 -22.59
C PHE A 201 -3.57 -22.81 -21.92
N THR A 202 -3.15 -24.06 -22.18
CA THR A 202 -3.84 -25.25 -21.64
C THR A 202 -3.25 -25.75 -20.31
N ILE A 203 -1.99 -25.44 -20.00
CA ILE A 203 -1.31 -25.98 -18.82
C ILE A 203 -0.83 -24.87 -17.89
N THR A 204 -0.01 -23.93 -18.41
CA THR A 204 0.65 -22.91 -17.56
C THR A 204 -0.35 -21.90 -17.06
N LEU A 205 -1.12 -21.29 -17.96
CA LEU A 205 -2.08 -20.23 -17.62
C LEU A 205 -3.18 -20.71 -16.65
N PRO A 206 -3.84 -21.88 -16.85
CA PRO A 206 -4.83 -22.36 -15.88
C PRO A 206 -4.26 -22.60 -14.47
N ARG A 207 -3.00 -23.04 -14.37
CA ARG A 207 -2.33 -23.21 -13.08
C ARG A 207 -1.90 -21.90 -12.43
N LEU A 208 -1.62 -20.87 -13.23
CA LEU A 208 -1.34 -19.52 -12.77
C LEU A 208 -2.60 -18.72 -12.48
N PHE A 209 -3.76 -19.14 -13.01
CA PHE A 209 -5.00 -18.37 -12.91
C PHE A 209 -5.36 -17.98 -11.47
N PRO A 210 -5.22 -18.84 -10.43
CA PRO A 210 -5.48 -18.44 -9.06
C PRO A 210 -4.54 -17.32 -8.57
N ALA A 211 -3.25 -17.36 -8.97
CA ALA A 211 -2.28 -16.32 -8.63
C ALA A 211 -2.55 -15.01 -9.37
N ILE A 212 -2.90 -15.11 -10.67
CA ILE A 212 -3.29 -13.96 -11.49
C ILE A 212 -4.54 -13.31 -10.92
N PHE A 213 -5.55 -14.09 -10.57
CA PHE A 213 -6.81 -13.57 -10.01
C PHE A 213 -6.61 -12.94 -8.63
N ALA A 214 -5.76 -13.52 -7.77
CA ALA A 214 -5.37 -12.93 -6.49
C ALA A 214 -4.60 -11.61 -6.67
N ALA A 215 -3.70 -11.53 -7.66
CA ALA A 215 -3.01 -10.30 -8.00
C ALA A 215 -3.98 -9.25 -8.58
N ALA A 216 -4.86 -9.66 -9.51
CA ALA A 216 -5.85 -8.79 -10.13
C ALA A 216 -6.81 -8.17 -9.11
N SER A 217 -7.34 -8.97 -8.17
CA SER A 217 -8.25 -8.46 -7.14
C SER A 217 -7.58 -7.47 -6.18
N LEU A 218 -6.29 -7.67 -5.88
CA LEU A 218 -5.51 -6.72 -5.09
C LEU A 218 -5.23 -5.43 -5.86
N VAL A 219 -4.89 -5.54 -7.16
CA VAL A 219 -4.66 -4.39 -8.05
C VAL A 219 -5.95 -3.59 -8.23
N PHE A 220 -7.08 -4.27 -8.43
CA PHE A 220 -8.38 -3.63 -8.53
C PHE A 220 -8.68 -2.77 -7.29
N LEU A 221 -8.43 -3.33 -6.10
CA LEU A 221 -8.56 -2.60 -4.85
C LEU A 221 -7.70 -1.32 -4.85
N TYR A 222 -6.42 -1.42 -5.23
CA TYR A 222 -5.53 -0.25 -5.28
C TYR A 222 -5.92 0.77 -6.34
N CYS A 223 -6.47 0.34 -7.47
CA CYS A 223 -6.96 1.26 -8.50
C CYS A 223 -8.19 2.06 -8.04
N ILE A 224 -9.19 1.40 -7.43
CA ILE A 224 -10.43 2.08 -6.99
C ILE A 224 -10.22 2.99 -5.78
N THR A 225 -9.14 2.77 -4.98
CA THR A 225 -8.77 3.60 -3.84
C THR A 225 -7.64 4.60 -4.17
N SER A 226 -7.35 4.82 -5.45
CA SER A 226 -6.28 5.73 -5.88
C SER A 226 -6.74 7.17 -5.84
N TYR A 227 -6.38 7.90 -4.76
CA TYR A 227 -6.69 9.31 -4.59
C TYR A 227 -5.64 10.22 -5.23
N GLY A 228 -4.39 10.17 -4.74
CA GLY A 228 -3.35 11.15 -5.08
C GLY A 228 -3.04 11.22 -6.56
N LEU A 229 -2.93 10.07 -7.23
CA LEU A 229 -2.68 10.00 -8.67
C LEU A 229 -3.81 10.65 -9.47
N VAL A 230 -5.08 10.29 -9.15
CA VAL A 230 -6.25 10.83 -9.84
C VAL A 230 -6.40 12.33 -9.60
N ARG A 231 -6.14 12.78 -8.36
CA ARG A 231 -6.23 14.20 -7.99
C ARG A 231 -5.22 15.06 -8.72
N VAL A 232 -3.99 14.56 -8.91
CA VAL A 232 -2.92 15.30 -9.62
C VAL A 232 -3.17 15.31 -11.12
N ILE A 233 -3.43 14.14 -11.75
CA ILE A 233 -3.56 14.03 -13.21
C ILE A 233 -4.92 14.52 -13.70
N GLY A 234 -6.02 14.14 -13.04
CA GLY A 234 -7.39 14.43 -13.47
C GLY A 234 -7.88 15.83 -13.10
N GLY A 235 -7.24 16.44 -12.11
CA GLY A 235 -7.62 17.77 -11.61
C GLY A 235 -9.05 17.82 -11.07
N VAL A 236 -9.87 18.72 -11.61
CA VAL A 236 -11.33 18.85 -11.29
C VAL A 236 -12.23 18.23 -12.36
N LYS A 237 -11.69 17.91 -13.53
CA LYS A 237 -12.48 17.44 -14.67
C LYS A 237 -12.84 15.96 -14.57
N ILE A 238 -11.88 15.15 -14.12
CA ILE A 238 -12.03 13.69 -13.99
C ILE A 238 -11.81 13.33 -12.53
N THR A 239 -12.90 12.88 -11.90
CA THR A 239 -12.92 12.55 -10.48
C THR A 239 -13.33 11.08 -10.30
N THR A 240 -12.70 10.42 -9.33
CA THR A 240 -13.13 9.13 -8.78
C THR A 240 -13.87 9.37 -7.47
N LEU A 241 -14.46 8.32 -6.92
CA LEU A 241 -15.22 8.40 -5.68
C LEU A 241 -14.37 8.97 -4.52
N GLU A 242 -13.09 8.63 -4.46
CA GLU A 242 -12.13 9.17 -3.49
C GLU A 242 -11.93 10.70 -3.63
N VAL A 243 -11.77 11.16 -4.86
CA VAL A 243 -11.58 12.59 -5.13
C VAL A 243 -12.89 13.36 -4.92
N GLU A 244 -14.04 12.76 -5.24
CA GLU A 244 -15.34 13.38 -5.01
C GLU A 244 -15.66 13.53 -3.52
N ILE A 245 -15.33 12.53 -2.68
CA ILE A 245 -15.43 12.64 -1.21
C ILE A 245 -14.62 13.84 -0.71
N TYR A 246 -13.41 14.03 -1.22
CA TYR A 246 -12.59 15.19 -0.88
C TYR A 246 -13.23 16.51 -1.32
N LEU A 247 -13.74 16.58 -2.55
CA LEU A 247 -14.38 17.81 -3.08
C LEU A 247 -15.64 18.15 -2.31
N GLU A 248 -16.50 17.18 -2.02
CA GLU A 248 -17.72 17.39 -1.22
C GLU A 248 -17.38 17.90 0.19
N THR A 249 -16.29 17.42 0.77
CA THR A 249 -15.85 17.82 2.12
C THR A 249 -15.16 19.18 2.13
N ALA A 250 -14.10 19.34 1.30
CA ALA A 250 -13.17 20.46 1.41
C ALA A 250 -13.55 21.65 0.51
N ALA A 251 -14.18 21.40 -0.65
CA ALA A 251 -14.56 22.45 -1.59
C ALA A 251 -16.03 22.87 -1.47
N PHE A 252 -16.94 21.89 -1.33
CA PHE A 252 -18.37 22.16 -1.28
C PHE A 252 -18.96 22.22 0.14
N LEU A 253 -18.17 21.82 1.17
CA LEU A 253 -18.58 21.76 2.58
C LEU A 253 -19.87 20.96 2.82
N ASN A 254 -20.18 20.01 1.92
CA ASN A 254 -21.34 19.13 1.97
C ASN A 254 -20.98 17.84 2.73
N LEU A 255 -20.85 17.92 4.05
CA LEU A 255 -20.47 16.80 4.89
C LEU A 255 -21.44 15.61 4.82
N PRO A 256 -22.80 15.80 4.77
CA PRO A 256 -23.72 14.68 4.61
C PRO A 256 -23.54 13.94 3.28
N GLY A 257 -23.37 14.67 2.16
CA GLY A 257 -23.09 14.06 0.85
C GLY A 257 -21.76 13.29 0.84
N ALA A 258 -20.70 13.87 1.40
CA ALA A 258 -19.41 13.21 1.55
C ALA A 258 -19.51 11.92 2.38
N ALA A 259 -20.31 11.92 3.46
CA ALA A 259 -20.53 10.73 4.29
C ALA A 259 -21.26 9.62 3.51
N VAL A 260 -22.30 9.96 2.72
CA VAL A 260 -22.99 8.99 1.85
C VAL A 260 -22.05 8.38 0.82
N LEU A 261 -21.22 9.19 0.15
CA LEU A 261 -20.22 8.70 -0.81
C LEU A 261 -19.17 7.81 -0.12
N SER A 262 -18.76 8.14 1.12
CA SER A 262 -17.82 7.34 1.90
C SER A 262 -18.41 5.97 2.27
N LEU A 263 -19.70 5.89 2.62
CA LEU A 263 -20.41 4.62 2.86
C LEU A 263 -20.46 3.77 1.59
N LEU A 264 -20.73 4.39 0.44
CA LEU A 264 -20.71 3.71 -0.85
C LEU A 264 -19.30 3.18 -1.18
N GLN A 265 -18.26 3.98 -0.94
CA GLN A 265 -16.87 3.58 -1.10
C GLN A 265 -16.52 2.38 -0.20
N ILE A 266 -16.89 2.42 1.08
CA ILE A 266 -16.67 1.31 2.01
C ILE A 266 -17.34 0.03 1.49
N ALA A 267 -18.57 0.12 0.99
CA ALA A 267 -19.27 -1.05 0.44
C ALA A 267 -18.54 -1.66 -0.76
N ILE A 268 -18.09 -0.83 -1.71
CA ILE A 268 -17.33 -1.28 -2.89
C ILE A 268 -16.01 -1.93 -2.48
N VAL A 269 -15.28 -1.31 -1.56
CA VAL A 269 -14.01 -1.82 -1.07
C VAL A 269 -14.19 -3.14 -0.31
N LEU A 270 -15.23 -3.29 0.50
CA LEU A 270 -15.56 -4.55 1.18
C LEU A 270 -15.82 -5.67 0.17
N VAL A 271 -16.58 -5.42 -0.90
CA VAL A 271 -16.78 -6.40 -1.97
C VAL A 271 -15.44 -6.79 -2.61
N ALA A 272 -14.59 -5.82 -2.93
CA ALA A 272 -13.26 -6.08 -3.50
C ALA A 272 -12.37 -6.89 -2.55
N LEU A 273 -12.43 -6.64 -1.23
CA LEU A 273 -11.69 -7.39 -0.22
C LEU A 273 -12.19 -8.82 -0.07
N ILE A 274 -13.48 -9.05 -0.09
CA ILE A 274 -14.07 -10.41 -0.06
C ILE A 274 -13.60 -11.19 -1.28
N LEU A 275 -13.66 -10.60 -2.47
CA LEU A 275 -13.15 -11.20 -3.70
C LEU A 275 -11.66 -11.52 -3.60
N ASN A 276 -10.86 -10.61 -3.03
CA ASN A 276 -9.42 -10.84 -2.79
C ASN A 276 -9.19 -12.00 -1.81
N ALA A 277 -9.91 -12.06 -0.70
CA ALA A 277 -9.77 -13.09 0.33
C ALA A 277 -10.10 -14.49 -0.23
N VAL A 278 -11.21 -14.61 -0.97
CA VAL A 278 -11.62 -15.86 -1.64
C VAL A 278 -10.59 -16.30 -2.68
N SER A 279 -10.04 -15.35 -3.45
CA SER A 279 -9.03 -15.62 -4.47
C SER A 279 -7.72 -16.13 -3.85
N ARG A 280 -7.29 -15.49 -2.78
CA ARG A 280 -6.07 -15.85 -2.07
C ARG A 280 -6.13 -17.23 -1.43
N SER A 281 -7.24 -17.60 -0.81
CA SER A 281 -7.42 -18.92 -0.19
C SER A 281 -7.33 -20.05 -1.24
N ARG A 282 -7.88 -19.84 -2.43
CA ARG A 282 -7.76 -20.78 -3.55
C ARG A 282 -6.33 -20.89 -4.07
N PHE A 283 -5.59 -19.77 -4.11
CA PHE A 283 -4.18 -19.77 -4.52
C PHE A 283 -3.30 -20.54 -3.54
N GLU A 284 -3.44 -20.31 -2.23
CA GLU A 284 -2.66 -20.99 -1.20
C GLU A 284 -2.92 -22.51 -1.18
N ALA A 285 -4.13 -22.95 -1.49
CA ALA A 285 -4.48 -24.36 -1.59
C ALA A 285 -3.81 -25.08 -2.79
N VAL A 286 -3.48 -24.37 -3.86
CA VAL A 286 -2.85 -24.92 -5.08
C VAL A 286 -1.31 -24.85 -5.02
N ALA A 287 -0.74 -24.04 -4.12
CA ALA A 287 0.70 -23.88 -3.98
C ALA A 287 1.33 -25.14 -3.34
N GLY A 288 1.74 -26.09 -4.17
CA GLY A 288 2.51 -27.29 -3.77
C GLY A 288 3.94 -26.97 -3.34
N GLU A 289 4.73 -28.03 -3.06
CA GLU A 289 6.13 -27.94 -2.66
C GLU A 289 6.98 -27.11 -3.63
N ILE A 290 7.89 -26.30 -3.10
CA ILE A 290 8.75 -25.39 -3.86
C ILE A 290 9.77 -26.22 -4.68
N ARG A 291 9.52 -26.37 -5.98
CA ARG A 291 10.52 -26.85 -6.93
C ARG A 291 10.91 -25.66 -7.81
N SER A 292 12.09 -25.08 -7.59
CA SER A 292 12.57 -23.96 -8.41
C SER A 292 12.88 -24.41 -9.82
N VAL A 293 12.17 -23.81 -10.80
CA VAL A 293 12.49 -23.98 -12.21
C VAL A 293 13.71 -23.13 -12.55
N PRO A 294 14.81 -23.70 -13.08
CA PRO A 294 15.93 -22.89 -13.55
C PRO A 294 15.48 -22.02 -14.75
N PRO A 295 15.84 -20.74 -14.76
CA PRO A 295 15.49 -19.85 -15.86
C PRO A 295 16.25 -20.26 -17.15
N ARG A 296 15.55 -20.24 -18.30
CA ARG A 296 16.10 -20.57 -19.61
C ARG A 296 16.48 -19.31 -20.42
N GLN A 297 17.28 -19.48 -21.46
CA GLN A 297 17.57 -18.40 -22.41
C GLN A 297 16.32 -18.01 -23.20
N PRO A 298 16.17 -16.71 -23.60
CA PRO A 298 15.09 -16.24 -24.45
C PRO A 298 15.10 -16.94 -25.82
N ARG A 299 13.91 -17.16 -26.37
CA ARG A 299 13.69 -17.73 -27.71
C ARG A 299 12.75 -16.82 -28.49
N ARG A 300 12.63 -17.08 -29.82
CA ARG A 300 11.70 -16.30 -30.68
C ARG A 300 10.25 -16.36 -30.19
N GLU A 301 9.85 -17.46 -29.57
CA GLU A 301 8.52 -17.65 -28.97
C GLU A 301 8.23 -16.68 -27.78
N ASP A 302 9.26 -16.08 -27.20
CA ASP A 302 9.13 -15.16 -26.07
C ASP A 302 9.01 -13.69 -26.51
N LEU A 303 9.08 -13.39 -27.84
CA LEU A 303 9.14 -12.02 -28.36
C LEU A 303 7.97 -11.14 -27.86
N LEU A 304 6.74 -11.67 -27.90
CA LEU A 304 5.57 -10.93 -27.40
C LEU A 304 5.71 -10.58 -25.91
N ALA A 305 6.15 -11.54 -25.10
CA ALA A 305 6.35 -11.31 -23.67
C ALA A 305 7.48 -10.31 -23.41
N LEU A 306 8.54 -10.34 -24.21
CA LEU A 306 9.65 -9.37 -24.13
C LEU A 306 9.18 -7.95 -24.49
N VAL A 307 8.39 -7.78 -25.57
CA VAL A 307 7.84 -6.49 -25.99
C VAL A 307 6.90 -5.92 -24.92
N LEU A 308 5.97 -6.73 -24.41
CA LEU A 308 5.05 -6.30 -23.36
C LEU A 308 5.76 -5.97 -22.04
N SER A 309 6.78 -6.77 -21.67
CA SER A 309 7.59 -6.51 -20.49
C SER A 309 8.41 -5.22 -20.65
N LEU A 310 8.98 -4.99 -21.83
CA LEU A 310 9.71 -3.75 -22.15
C LEU A 310 8.78 -2.54 -22.06
N ALA A 311 7.56 -2.63 -22.62
CA ALA A 311 6.57 -1.57 -22.49
C ALA A 311 6.25 -1.23 -21.02
N GLY A 312 6.11 -2.26 -20.15
CA GLY A 312 5.94 -2.06 -18.72
C GLY A 312 7.16 -1.40 -18.04
N VAL A 313 8.38 -1.79 -18.42
CA VAL A 313 9.61 -1.16 -17.89
C VAL A 313 9.74 0.29 -18.37
N VAL A 314 9.47 0.56 -19.64
CA VAL A 314 9.48 1.92 -20.20
C VAL A 314 8.45 2.80 -19.49
N LEU A 315 7.24 2.28 -19.24
CA LEU A 315 6.19 2.98 -18.49
C LEU A 315 6.64 3.36 -17.08
N VAL A 316 7.53 2.59 -16.45
CA VAL A 316 8.09 2.90 -15.13
C VAL A 316 9.26 3.87 -15.22
N VAL A 317 10.18 3.67 -16.15
CA VAL A 317 11.45 4.43 -16.23
C VAL A 317 11.23 5.82 -16.81
N LEU A 318 10.38 5.93 -17.84
CA LEU A 318 10.22 7.18 -18.59
C LEU A 318 9.65 8.34 -17.74
N PRO A 319 8.56 8.18 -16.96
CA PRO A 319 8.07 9.28 -16.13
C PRO A 319 9.05 9.70 -15.04
N LEU A 320 9.75 8.73 -14.41
CA LEU A 320 10.72 9.02 -13.36
C LEU A 320 11.98 9.71 -13.92
N GLY A 321 12.45 9.25 -15.08
CA GLY A 321 13.55 9.89 -15.80
C GLY A 321 13.20 11.32 -16.21
N GLY A 322 12.00 11.54 -16.77
CA GLY A 322 11.47 12.86 -17.10
C GLY A 322 11.41 13.77 -15.89
N LEU A 323 10.81 13.31 -14.78
CA LEU A 323 10.73 14.09 -13.54
C LEU A 323 12.11 14.51 -13.02
N LEU A 324 13.09 13.59 -13.06
CA LEU A 324 14.46 13.90 -12.64
C LEU A 324 15.09 14.97 -13.55
N LEU A 325 14.93 14.84 -14.87
CA LEU A 325 15.43 15.83 -15.82
C LEU A 325 14.75 17.19 -15.63
N ASP A 326 13.43 17.22 -15.50
CA ASP A 326 12.64 18.45 -15.30
C ASP A 326 13.00 19.15 -13.97
N SER A 327 13.41 18.40 -12.94
CA SER A 327 13.85 18.98 -11.68
C SER A 327 15.19 19.72 -11.78
N LEU A 328 16.02 19.35 -12.76
CA LEU A 328 17.33 19.93 -13.03
C LEU A 328 17.32 20.94 -14.21
N HIS A 329 16.13 21.15 -14.80
CA HIS A 329 15.98 21.98 -15.98
C HIS A 329 15.01 23.15 -15.73
N ARG A 330 15.36 24.36 -16.19
CA ARG A 330 14.50 25.53 -16.09
C ARG A 330 14.75 26.47 -17.24
N GLU A 331 13.71 26.86 -17.97
CA GLU A 331 13.79 27.81 -19.08
C GLU A 331 14.89 27.49 -20.11
N GLY A 332 15.06 26.19 -20.43
CA GLY A 332 16.05 25.74 -21.42
C GLY A 332 17.48 25.56 -20.87
N GLN A 333 17.72 25.78 -19.57
CA GLN A 333 19.04 25.66 -18.96
C GLN A 333 19.08 24.63 -17.83
N TRP A 334 20.23 23.97 -17.71
CA TRP A 334 20.51 23.08 -16.57
C TRP A 334 20.85 23.91 -15.34
N THR A 335 20.08 23.75 -14.26
CA THR A 335 20.23 24.53 -13.04
C THR A 335 19.80 23.77 -11.80
N LEU A 336 20.36 24.16 -10.66
CA LEU A 336 19.91 23.71 -9.33
C LEU A 336 18.96 24.72 -8.65
N ASP A 337 18.52 25.78 -9.34
CA ASP A 337 17.64 26.81 -8.78
C ASP A 337 16.29 26.26 -8.32
N ASN A 338 15.81 25.18 -8.94
CA ASN A 338 14.60 24.49 -8.50
C ASN A 338 14.76 23.92 -7.09
N TYR A 339 15.95 23.40 -6.75
CA TYR A 339 16.26 22.92 -5.41
C TYR A 339 16.50 24.07 -4.42
N ALA A 340 17.14 25.15 -4.86
CA ALA A 340 17.28 26.37 -4.05
C ALA A 340 15.92 27.01 -3.73
N ALA A 341 14.96 26.91 -4.64
CA ALA A 341 13.60 27.40 -4.45
C ALA A 341 12.86 26.65 -3.33
N LEU A 342 13.23 25.42 -2.98
CA LEU A 342 12.59 24.66 -1.89
C LEU A 342 12.69 25.36 -0.52
N ALA A 343 13.71 26.16 -0.32
CA ALA A 343 13.91 26.93 0.91
C ALA A 343 13.11 28.26 0.94
N ARG A 344 12.59 28.72 -0.21
CA ARG A 344 11.87 30.00 -0.32
C ARG A 344 10.42 29.84 0.18
N PRO A 345 9.95 30.67 1.12
CA PRO A 345 8.56 30.70 1.51
C PRO A 345 7.71 31.46 0.47
N GLY A 346 6.39 31.21 0.49
CA GLY A 346 5.44 31.99 -0.28
C GLY A 346 5.46 31.76 -1.80
N LEU A 347 6.01 30.63 -2.28
CA LEU A 347 6.00 30.25 -3.70
C LEU A 347 4.58 30.02 -4.25
N SER A 348 3.61 29.83 -3.37
CA SER A 348 2.20 29.69 -3.72
C SER A 348 1.35 30.23 -2.57
N ALA A 349 0.24 30.88 -2.88
CA ALA A 349 -0.74 31.30 -1.87
C ALA A 349 -1.27 30.12 -1.03
N ALA A 350 -1.28 28.92 -1.60
CA ALA A 350 -1.65 27.68 -0.89
C ALA A 350 -0.51 27.08 -0.05
N LEU A 351 0.73 27.61 -0.18
CA LEU A 351 1.91 27.19 0.56
C LEU A 351 2.62 28.44 1.11
N PRO A 352 2.15 29.00 2.24
CA PRO A 352 2.78 30.17 2.87
C PRO A 352 4.20 29.89 3.38
N GLY A 353 4.46 28.65 3.80
CA GLY A 353 5.77 28.15 4.21
C GLY A 353 6.65 27.72 3.03
N SER A 354 7.82 27.18 3.34
CA SER A 354 8.73 26.62 2.35
C SER A 354 8.47 25.11 2.13
N ALA A 355 8.80 24.58 0.95
CA ALA A 355 8.73 23.14 0.70
C ALA A 355 9.71 22.36 1.61
N LEU A 356 10.83 22.98 1.99
CA LEU A 356 11.79 22.39 2.91
C LEU A 356 11.21 22.25 4.33
N SER A 357 10.46 23.22 4.84
CA SER A 357 9.76 23.10 6.12
C SER A 357 8.69 22.00 6.08
N ALA A 358 8.00 21.84 4.93
CA ALA A 358 7.06 20.74 4.71
C ALA A 358 7.77 19.38 4.70
N ALA A 359 9.00 19.30 4.17
CA ALA A 359 9.82 18.08 4.20
C ALA A 359 10.19 17.70 5.64
N VAL A 360 10.65 18.66 6.44
CA VAL A 360 10.99 18.44 7.87
C VAL A 360 9.75 17.96 8.65
N TYR A 361 8.59 18.60 8.43
CA TYR A 361 7.35 18.18 9.07
C TYR A 361 6.90 16.78 8.63
N SER A 362 7.08 16.44 7.35
CA SER A 362 6.82 15.08 6.86
C SER A 362 7.73 14.04 7.49
N LEU A 363 9.01 14.35 7.74
CA LEU A 363 9.92 13.47 8.45
C LEU A 363 9.47 13.24 9.89
N GLU A 364 9.04 14.28 10.58
CA GLU A 364 8.46 14.18 11.94
C GLU A 364 7.24 13.25 11.94
N VAL A 365 6.26 13.49 11.06
CA VAL A 365 5.06 12.64 10.91
C VAL A 365 5.44 11.19 10.59
N ALA A 366 6.40 10.96 9.69
CA ALA A 366 6.84 9.63 9.30
C ALA A 366 7.56 8.90 10.45
N LEU A 367 8.35 9.58 11.26
CA LEU A 367 8.98 9.01 12.45
C LEU A 367 7.94 8.59 13.50
N ILE A 368 6.97 9.46 13.78
CA ILE A 368 5.86 9.16 14.70
C ILE A 368 5.05 7.96 14.18
N SER A 369 4.69 7.98 12.89
CA SER A 369 3.97 6.88 12.25
C SER A 369 4.74 5.57 12.35
N THR A 370 6.05 5.59 12.07
CA THR A 370 6.90 4.41 12.16
C THR A 370 6.94 3.85 13.58
N ALA A 371 7.12 4.72 14.58
CA ALA A 371 7.13 4.31 15.98
C ALA A 371 5.79 3.66 16.39
N LEU A 372 4.66 4.30 16.07
CA LEU A 372 3.33 3.78 16.35
C LEU A 372 3.08 2.44 15.63
N THR A 373 3.45 2.35 14.35
CA THR A 373 3.29 1.13 13.56
C THR A 373 4.14 -0.02 14.11
N LEU A 374 5.38 0.24 14.52
CA LEU A 374 6.24 -0.79 15.10
C LEU A 374 5.75 -1.24 16.47
N VAL A 375 5.41 -0.32 17.37
CA VAL A 375 4.88 -0.66 18.69
C VAL A 375 3.62 -1.50 18.56
N THR A 376 2.68 -1.08 17.73
CA THR A 376 1.42 -1.78 17.49
C THR A 376 1.66 -3.11 16.77
N GLY A 377 2.43 -3.10 15.68
CA GLY A 377 2.69 -4.28 14.85
C GLY A 377 3.48 -5.37 15.57
N LEU A 378 4.49 -5.00 16.37
CA LEU A 378 5.23 -5.96 17.19
C LEU A 378 4.35 -6.55 18.28
N SER A 379 3.53 -5.72 18.96
CA SER A 379 2.57 -6.19 19.96
C SER A 379 1.59 -7.20 19.35
N VAL A 380 0.99 -6.90 18.19
CA VAL A 380 0.12 -7.83 17.46
C VAL A 380 0.87 -9.11 17.06
N THR A 381 2.10 -8.99 16.55
CA THR A 381 2.90 -10.14 16.13
C THR A 381 3.18 -11.09 17.29
N VAL A 382 3.50 -10.55 18.48
CA VAL A 382 3.70 -11.35 19.69
C VAL A 382 2.43 -12.15 20.03
N VAL A 383 1.25 -11.55 19.96
CA VAL A 383 -0.03 -12.25 20.22
C VAL A 383 -0.32 -13.30 19.15
N LEU A 384 -0.19 -12.95 17.85
CA LEU A 384 -0.54 -13.82 16.73
C LEU A 384 0.40 -15.01 16.53
N THR A 385 1.60 -14.97 17.11
CA THR A 385 2.57 -16.09 17.05
C THR A 385 2.43 -17.07 18.20
N ARG A 386 1.65 -16.74 19.25
CA ARG A 386 1.40 -17.63 20.37
C ARG A 386 0.44 -18.76 19.99
N ARG A 387 0.69 -19.94 20.59
CA ARG A 387 -0.18 -21.13 20.41
C ARG A 387 -1.03 -21.31 21.65
N PHE A 388 -2.22 -20.78 21.64
CA PHE A 388 -3.16 -20.95 22.73
C PHE A 388 -3.96 -22.24 22.57
N LYS A 389 -4.11 -23.02 23.66
CA LYS A 389 -4.95 -24.22 23.69
C LYS A 389 -6.42 -23.90 23.88
N ALA A 390 -6.72 -22.90 24.69
CA ALA A 390 -8.11 -22.51 24.97
C ALA A 390 -8.76 -21.88 23.73
N ARG A 391 -9.98 -22.35 23.41
CA ARG A 391 -10.76 -21.88 22.26
C ARG A 391 -11.01 -20.36 22.31
N ALA A 392 -11.24 -19.82 23.51
CA ALA A 392 -11.44 -18.38 23.71
C ALA A 392 -10.21 -17.54 23.25
N TRP A 393 -8.99 -17.99 23.56
CA TRP A 393 -7.78 -17.28 23.16
C TRP A 393 -7.49 -17.37 21.66
N ARG A 394 -7.85 -18.48 21.01
CA ARG A 394 -7.78 -18.58 19.55
C ARG A 394 -8.76 -17.61 18.90
N TRP A 395 -9.96 -17.48 19.45
CA TRP A 395 -10.93 -16.49 18.99
C TRP A 395 -10.41 -15.04 19.12
N VAL A 396 -9.75 -14.73 20.23
CA VAL A 396 -9.07 -13.42 20.41
C VAL A 396 -7.99 -13.18 19.34
N GLN A 397 -7.18 -14.20 19.02
CA GLN A 397 -6.17 -14.08 17.96
C GLN A 397 -6.80 -13.86 16.59
N GLU A 398 -7.79 -14.66 16.22
CA GLU A 398 -8.48 -14.54 14.94
C GLU A 398 -9.17 -13.17 14.81
N SER A 399 -9.83 -12.71 15.88
CA SER A 399 -10.45 -11.38 15.93
C SER A 399 -9.42 -10.26 15.79
N LEU A 400 -8.29 -10.37 16.49
CA LEU A 400 -7.23 -9.37 16.42
C LEU A 400 -6.60 -9.31 15.01
N ASP A 401 -6.39 -10.46 14.35
CA ASP A 401 -5.87 -10.52 12.97
C ASP A 401 -6.83 -9.82 12.00
N VAL A 402 -8.13 -10.11 12.10
CA VAL A 402 -9.18 -9.47 11.29
C VAL A 402 -9.27 -7.98 11.58
N LEU A 403 -9.26 -7.57 12.85
CA LEU A 403 -9.32 -6.16 13.23
C LEU A 403 -8.12 -5.37 12.71
N MET A 404 -6.91 -5.91 12.83
CA MET A 404 -5.71 -5.24 12.34
C MET A 404 -5.59 -5.22 10.81
N ALA A 405 -6.28 -6.14 10.11
CA ALA A 405 -6.39 -6.13 8.66
C ALA A 405 -7.52 -5.22 8.14
N SER A 406 -8.50 -4.87 8.98
CA SER A 406 -9.71 -4.12 8.58
C SER A 406 -9.43 -2.72 7.97
N PRO A 407 -8.36 -1.98 8.36
CA PRO A 407 -8.05 -0.70 7.71
C PRO A 407 -7.76 -0.79 6.22
N GLN A 408 -7.38 -1.99 5.70
CA GLN A 408 -7.25 -2.18 4.25
C GLN A 408 -8.59 -2.09 3.51
N GLY A 409 -9.69 -2.26 4.23
CA GLY A 409 -11.06 -2.16 3.72
C GLY A 409 -11.63 -0.75 3.76
N VAL A 410 -10.86 0.22 4.21
CA VAL A 410 -11.30 1.63 4.26
C VAL A 410 -10.20 2.48 3.65
N SER A 411 -10.58 3.40 2.79
CA SER A 411 -9.65 4.30 2.14
C SER A 411 -8.96 5.24 3.14
N ALA A 412 -7.71 5.60 2.86
CA ALA A 412 -6.98 6.62 3.61
C ALA A 412 -7.73 7.97 3.65
N VAL A 413 -8.39 8.33 2.55
CA VAL A 413 -9.28 9.52 2.43
C VAL A 413 -10.42 9.44 3.44
N THR A 414 -11.10 8.31 3.50
CA THR A 414 -12.23 8.08 4.42
C THR A 414 -11.79 8.15 5.89
N VAL A 415 -10.63 7.55 6.23
CA VAL A 415 -10.07 7.62 7.59
C VAL A 415 -9.65 9.05 7.92
N GLY A 416 -9.01 9.77 6.99
CA GLY A 416 -8.61 11.17 7.14
C GLY A 416 -9.80 12.09 7.38
N PHE A 417 -10.85 11.93 6.59
CA PHE A 417 -12.11 12.67 6.77
C PHE A 417 -12.78 12.36 8.11
N GLY A 418 -12.89 11.08 8.48
CA GLY A 418 -13.40 10.68 9.79
C GLY A 418 -12.59 11.26 10.96
N MET A 419 -11.27 11.31 10.82
CA MET A 419 -10.38 11.92 11.82
C MET A 419 -10.59 13.44 11.90
N LEU A 420 -10.74 14.13 10.77
CA LEU A 420 -11.06 15.56 10.73
C LEU A 420 -12.32 15.87 11.56
N ILE A 421 -13.42 15.13 11.29
CA ILE A 421 -14.67 15.28 12.04
C ILE A 421 -14.46 14.97 13.52
N THR A 422 -13.67 13.95 13.83
CA THR A 422 -13.39 13.54 15.20
C THR A 422 -12.66 14.62 15.98
N LEU A 423 -11.67 15.26 15.37
CA LEU A 423 -10.88 16.31 16.01
C LEU A 423 -11.63 17.63 16.15
N GLN A 424 -12.60 17.92 15.29
CA GLN A 424 -13.42 19.13 15.36
C GLN A 424 -14.55 19.04 16.39
N ALA A 425 -14.90 17.85 16.87
CA ALA A 425 -16.02 17.63 17.77
C ALA A 425 -15.55 17.25 19.19
N PRO A 426 -16.36 17.57 20.25
CA PRO A 426 -16.08 17.11 21.60
C PRO A 426 -15.90 15.57 21.66
N PRO A 427 -15.03 15.06 22.52
CA PRO A 427 -14.24 15.73 23.57
C PRO A 427 -12.90 16.33 23.07
N PHE A 428 -12.54 16.17 21.80
CA PHE A 428 -11.21 16.57 21.32
C PHE A 428 -11.13 18.08 21.06
N SER A 429 -12.01 18.63 20.21
CA SER A 429 -12.06 20.06 19.82
C SER A 429 -10.70 20.72 19.65
N MET A 430 -9.78 20.00 18.96
CA MET A 430 -8.39 20.42 18.79
C MET A 430 -7.97 20.31 17.33
N PRO A 431 -7.03 21.14 16.91
CA PRO A 431 -6.48 21.04 15.57
C PRO A 431 -5.55 19.82 15.42
N ALA A 432 -5.53 19.22 14.24
CA ALA A 432 -4.61 18.13 13.92
C ALA A 432 -3.14 18.57 14.08
N ASN A 433 -2.30 17.69 14.56
CA ASN A 433 -0.86 17.85 14.72
C ASN A 433 -0.12 16.61 14.17
N ALA A 434 1.21 16.60 14.24
CA ALA A 434 2.04 15.50 13.74
C ALA A 434 1.67 14.14 14.34
N PHE A 435 1.21 14.08 15.59
CA PHE A 435 0.79 12.83 16.25
C PHE A 435 -0.46 12.22 15.58
N PHE A 436 -1.49 13.03 15.32
CA PHE A 436 -2.70 12.54 14.66
C PHE A 436 -2.46 12.18 13.20
N LEU A 437 -1.67 12.99 12.48
CA LEU A 437 -1.26 12.66 11.10
C LEU A 437 -0.46 11.35 11.08
N GLY A 438 0.52 11.22 11.96
CA GLY A 438 1.33 10.00 12.11
C GLY A 438 0.50 8.78 12.51
N GLY A 439 -0.50 8.97 13.38
CA GLY A 439 -1.44 7.93 13.78
C GLY A 439 -2.28 7.41 12.61
N VAL A 440 -2.86 8.31 11.81
CA VAL A 440 -3.63 7.92 10.62
C VAL A 440 -2.74 7.28 9.55
N ALA A 441 -1.54 7.81 9.30
CA ALA A 441 -0.58 7.19 8.39
C ALA A 441 -0.16 5.78 8.86
N SER A 442 -0.04 5.58 10.19
CA SER A 442 0.28 4.27 10.75
C SER A 442 -0.87 3.25 10.60
N VAL A 443 -2.14 3.68 10.61
CA VAL A 443 -3.28 2.82 10.29
C VAL A 443 -3.16 2.23 8.89
N VAL A 444 -2.72 3.03 7.92
CA VAL A 444 -2.51 2.59 6.52
C VAL A 444 -1.29 1.65 6.41
N ALA A 445 -0.22 1.95 7.16
CA ALA A 445 1.03 1.19 7.10
C ALA A 445 0.96 -0.16 7.84
N LEU A 446 0.22 -0.23 8.95
CA LEU A 446 0.20 -1.38 9.86
C LEU A 446 -0.09 -2.73 9.20
N PRO A 447 -1.12 -2.89 8.35
CA PRO A 447 -1.40 -4.17 7.71
C PRO A 447 -0.28 -4.66 6.78
N LEU A 448 0.41 -3.74 6.10
CA LEU A 448 1.53 -4.06 5.21
C LEU A 448 2.76 -4.49 6.01
N VAL A 449 3.03 -3.80 7.12
CA VAL A 449 4.11 -4.16 8.04
C VAL A 449 3.85 -5.54 8.68
N LEU A 450 2.63 -5.82 9.13
CA LEU A 450 2.26 -7.14 9.64
C LEU A 450 2.47 -8.24 8.62
N ARG A 451 2.11 -8.03 7.34
CA ARG A 451 2.36 -8.99 6.26
C ARG A 451 3.86 -9.22 5.99
N ALA A 452 4.71 -8.25 6.24
CA ALA A 452 6.15 -8.39 6.08
C ALA A 452 6.81 -9.09 7.28
N VAL A 453 6.37 -8.80 8.51
CA VAL A 453 6.98 -9.25 9.75
C VAL A 453 6.48 -10.63 10.18
N LEU A 454 5.16 -10.84 10.18
CA LEU A 454 4.52 -12.03 10.75
C LEU A 454 4.98 -13.37 10.17
N PRO A 455 5.16 -13.53 8.83
CA PRO A 455 5.63 -14.81 8.26
C PRO A 455 7.03 -15.20 8.74
N THR A 456 7.93 -14.23 8.92
CA THR A 456 9.30 -14.50 9.35
C THR A 456 9.34 -14.97 10.81
N VAL A 457 8.52 -14.38 11.66
CA VAL A 457 8.42 -14.79 13.07
C VAL A 457 7.75 -16.17 13.19
N ARG A 458 6.72 -16.45 12.39
CA ARG A 458 6.08 -17.78 12.31
C ARG A 458 7.02 -18.87 11.78
N ALA A 459 8.06 -18.50 11.04
CA ALA A 459 9.05 -19.44 10.51
C ALA A 459 10.10 -19.88 11.54
N ILE A 460 10.12 -19.32 12.76
CA ILE A 460 11.00 -19.78 13.84
C ILE A 460 10.68 -21.25 14.14
N PRO A 461 11.70 -22.18 14.01
CA PRO A 461 11.45 -23.60 14.21
C PRO A 461 11.02 -23.91 15.65
N LEU A 462 9.89 -24.59 15.80
CA LEU A 462 9.36 -24.97 17.11
C LEU A 462 10.38 -25.79 17.92
N ARG A 463 11.23 -26.58 17.23
CA ARG A 463 12.28 -27.39 17.83
C ARG A 463 13.32 -26.56 18.61
N LEU A 464 13.66 -25.36 18.14
CA LEU A 464 14.57 -24.45 18.85
C LEU A 464 13.96 -23.98 20.16
N LEU A 465 12.70 -23.63 20.13
CA LEU A 465 11.99 -23.18 21.32
C LEU A 465 11.84 -24.32 22.33
N GLN A 466 11.55 -25.54 21.88
CA GLN A 466 11.47 -26.75 22.72
C GLN A 466 12.83 -27.10 23.31
N ALA A 467 13.93 -27.03 22.55
CA ALA A 467 15.27 -27.28 23.03
C ALA A 467 15.68 -26.31 24.15
N ALA A 468 15.38 -25.01 23.99
CA ALA A 468 15.62 -24.02 25.03
C ALA A 468 14.85 -24.35 26.33
N ALA A 469 13.58 -24.77 26.20
CA ALA A 469 12.78 -25.18 27.36
C ALA A 469 13.29 -26.44 28.03
N THR A 470 13.82 -27.44 27.28
CA THR A 470 14.43 -28.64 27.86
C THR A 470 15.73 -28.33 28.58
N LEU A 471 16.46 -27.31 28.19
CA LEU A 471 17.65 -26.78 28.86
C LEU A 471 17.31 -25.89 30.07
N GLY A 472 16.04 -25.79 30.47
CA GLY A 472 15.62 -25.07 31.67
C GLY A 472 15.45 -23.55 31.46
N ALA A 473 15.53 -23.04 30.23
CA ALA A 473 15.29 -21.63 29.97
C ALA A 473 13.87 -21.23 30.34
N SER A 474 13.75 -20.17 31.14
CA SER A 474 12.45 -19.57 31.45
C SER A 474 11.83 -18.96 30.19
N PRO A 475 10.52 -18.79 30.14
CA PRO A 475 9.82 -18.20 29.01
C PRO A 475 10.27 -16.79 28.64
N LEU A 476 10.59 -15.98 29.64
CA LEU A 476 11.17 -14.67 29.42
C LEU A 476 12.55 -14.75 28.78
N GLN A 477 13.40 -15.69 29.24
CA GLN A 477 14.69 -15.93 28.61
C GLN A 477 14.54 -16.35 27.15
N VAL A 478 13.63 -17.29 26.84
CA VAL A 478 13.33 -17.69 25.45
C VAL A 478 12.86 -16.51 24.61
N PHE A 479 11.99 -15.67 25.15
CA PHE A 479 11.52 -14.47 24.45
C PHE A 479 12.69 -13.51 24.16
N PHE A 480 13.48 -13.13 25.16
CA PHE A 480 14.54 -12.15 24.99
C PHE A 480 15.75 -12.69 24.19
N THR A 481 16.05 -13.99 24.27
CA THR A 481 17.22 -14.56 23.60
C THR A 481 16.96 -15.10 22.20
N LEU A 482 15.75 -15.60 21.92
CA LEU A 482 15.42 -16.23 20.63
C LEU A 482 14.40 -15.42 19.81
N GLU A 483 13.27 -15.01 20.41
CA GLU A 483 12.19 -14.37 19.66
C GLU A 483 12.46 -12.89 19.40
N LEU A 484 12.84 -12.13 20.43
CA LEU A 484 13.06 -10.68 20.33
C LEU A 484 14.17 -10.30 19.34
N PRO A 485 15.34 -10.98 19.28
CA PRO A 485 16.34 -10.65 18.26
C PRO A 485 15.83 -10.85 16.83
N VAL A 486 15.02 -11.89 16.58
CA VAL A 486 14.38 -12.10 15.27
C VAL A 486 13.36 -11.01 14.98
N LEU A 487 12.51 -10.68 15.97
CA LEU A 487 11.54 -9.58 15.87
C LEU A 487 12.25 -8.26 15.53
N LEU A 488 13.32 -7.90 16.24
CA LEU A 488 14.07 -6.67 16.01
C LEU A 488 14.75 -6.63 14.63
N ARG A 489 15.24 -7.74 14.12
CA ARG A 489 15.81 -7.82 12.77
C ARG A 489 14.75 -7.54 11.69
N VAL A 490 13.59 -8.17 11.83
CA VAL A 490 12.52 -8.04 10.85
C VAL A 490 11.81 -6.69 10.96
N SER A 491 11.79 -6.11 12.18
CA SER A 491 11.21 -4.77 12.40
C SER A 491 11.95 -3.68 11.63
N GLY A 492 13.25 -3.85 11.33
CA GLY A 492 13.99 -2.92 10.47
C GLY A 492 13.38 -2.80 9.06
N VAL A 493 12.97 -3.92 8.46
CA VAL A 493 12.25 -3.92 7.18
C VAL A 493 10.86 -3.30 7.33
N GLY A 494 10.15 -3.68 8.42
CA GLY A 494 8.86 -3.09 8.76
C GLY A 494 8.92 -1.57 8.96
N ALA A 495 9.99 -1.09 9.62
CA ALA A 495 10.25 0.34 9.81
C ALA A 495 10.42 1.08 8.48
N GLY A 496 11.22 0.54 7.56
CA GLY A 496 11.42 1.14 6.24
C GLY A 496 10.12 1.23 5.45
N PHE A 497 9.29 0.18 5.48
CA PHE A 497 7.96 0.21 4.85
C PHE A 497 7.04 1.24 5.51
N ALA A 498 6.94 1.24 6.85
CA ALA A 498 6.09 2.19 7.57
C ALA A 498 6.51 3.64 7.30
N PHE A 499 7.81 3.91 7.33
CA PHE A 499 8.37 5.23 7.09
C PHE A 499 8.10 5.71 5.66
N ALA A 500 8.36 4.88 4.65
CA ALA A 500 8.12 5.23 3.25
C ALA A 500 6.63 5.45 2.95
N ILE A 501 5.73 4.62 3.51
CA ILE A 501 4.28 4.78 3.36
C ILE A 501 3.82 6.08 4.01
N ALA A 502 4.30 6.38 5.22
CA ALA A 502 3.93 7.60 5.93
C ALA A 502 4.43 8.88 5.26
N LEU A 503 5.67 8.85 4.71
CA LEU A 503 6.20 9.97 3.91
C LEU A 503 5.37 10.23 2.65
N GLY A 504 4.87 9.15 2.02
CA GLY A 504 4.10 9.21 0.79
C GLY A 504 2.60 9.38 1.00
N GLU A 505 2.13 9.39 2.25
CA GLU A 505 0.71 9.47 2.54
C GLU A 505 0.18 10.85 2.18
N PHE A 506 -0.82 10.88 1.28
CA PHE A 506 -1.42 12.11 0.78
C PHE A 506 -2.94 12.15 1.00
N GLY A 507 -3.63 11.01 0.96
CA GLY A 507 -5.09 10.93 1.06
C GLY A 507 -5.61 11.50 2.37
N ALA A 508 -5.19 10.95 3.50
CA ALA A 508 -5.60 11.42 4.81
C ALA A 508 -4.96 12.76 5.17
N THR A 509 -3.69 12.98 4.80
CA THR A 509 -2.99 14.22 5.11
C THR A 509 -3.57 15.43 4.39
N SER A 510 -4.20 15.28 3.22
CA SER A 510 -4.89 16.35 2.53
C SER A 510 -6.09 16.93 3.30
N PHE A 511 -6.69 16.14 4.22
CA PHE A 511 -7.76 16.62 5.12
C PHE A 511 -7.23 17.24 6.41
N LEU A 512 -6.14 16.71 6.93
CA LEU A 512 -5.63 17.02 8.27
C LEU A 512 -4.52 18.07 8.26
N ALA A 513 -3.81 18.20 7.12
CA ALA A 513 -2.72 19.17 6.99
C ALA A 513 -3.24 20.60 7.07
N ARG A 514 -2.51 21.43 7.81
CA ARG A 514 -2.80 22.86 7.92
C ARG A 514 -2.04 23.64 6.85
N PRO A 515 -2.58 24.79 6.40
CA PRO A 515 -1.89 25.63 5.40
C PRO A 515 -0.47 26.05 5.82
N LEU A 516 -0.25 26.30 7.14
CA LEU A 516 1.06 26.71 7.67
C LEU A 516 2.02 25.53 7.92
N GLN A 517 1.52 24.31 8.01
CA GLN A 517 2.29 23.09 8.28
C GLN A 517 1.82 21.94 7.39
N PRO A 518 1.90 22.06 6.07
CA PRO A 518 1.54 20.98 5.17
C PRO A 518 2.60 19.88 5.21
N THR A 519 2.21 18.65 4.88
CA THR A 519 3.16 17.57 4.56
C THR A 519 3.76 17.80 3.18
N LEU A 520 4.91 17.21 2.90
CA LEU A 520 5.60 17.37 1.61
C LEU A 520 4.73 16.93 0.41
N PRO A 521 3.96 15.82 0.46
CA PRO A 521 3.01 15.49 -0.60
C PRO A 521 1.95 16.58 -0.85
N VAL A 522 1.43 17.19 0.21
CA VAL A 522 0.46 18.29 0.10
C VAL A 522 1.12 19.54 -0.50
N ALA A 523 2.35 19.85 -0.09
CA ALA A 523 3.14 20.96 -0.65
C ALA A 523 3.44 20.75 -2.15
N ILE A 524 3.84 19.53 -2.56
CA ILE A 524 4.06 19.18 -3.96
C ILE A 524 2.79 19.40 -4.78
N PHE A 525 1.64 18.93 -4.29
CA PHE A 525 0.36 19.14 -4.97
C PHE A 525 0.00 20.62 -5.07
N ALA A 526 0.18 21.39 -4.00
CA ALA A 526 -0.08 22.83 -3.99
C ALA A 526 0.77 23.60 -5.01
N LEU A 527 2.05 23.24 -5.14
CA LEU A 527 2.99 23.83 -6.09
C LEU A 527 2.71 23.38 -7.53
N SER A 528 2.49 22.09 -7.77
CA SER A 528 2.25 21.55 -9.12
C SER A 528 0.93 22.01 -9.75
N SER A 529 -0.03 22.47 -8.93
CA SER A 529 -1.30 23.00 -9.39
C SER A 529 -1.22 24.45 -9.91
N LYS A 530 -0.04 25.06 -9.86
CA LYS A 530 0.19 26.44 -10.26
C LYS A 530 0.87 26.53 -11.62
N PRO A 531 0.50 27.53 -12.46
CA PRO A 531 1.11 27.70 -13.77
C PRO A 531 2.50 28.34 -13.73
N GLU A 532 2.92 28.93 -12.59
CA GLU A 532 4.21 29.61 -12.46
C GLU A 532 5.38 28.63 -12.59
N ILE A 533 6.34 28.95 -13.46
CA ILE A 533 7.52 28.11 -13.76
C ILE A 533 8.32 27.80 -12.49
N VAL A 534 8.49 28.79 -11.60
CA VAL A 534 9.22 28.61 -10.34
C VAL A 534 8.51 27.62 -9.42
N ALA A 535 7.19 27.70 -9.31
CA ALA A 535 6.39 26.80 -8.49
C ALA A 535 6.42 25.36 -9.05
N GLN A 536 6.29 25.22 -10.38
CA GLN A 536 6.39 23.92 -11.05
C GLN A 536 7.79 23.30 -10.90
N GLY A 537 8.85 24.08 -11.11
CA GLY A 537 10.22 23.63 -10.89
C GLY A 537 10.48 23.19 -9.44
N ALA A 538 9.98 23.95 -8.47
CA ALA A 538 10.04 23.58 -7.05
C ALA A 538 9.21 22.32 -6.75
N ALA A 539 8.04 22.14 -7.39
CA ALA A 539 7.24 20.90 -7.26
C ALA A 539 8.01 19.67 -7.75
N ASN A 540 8.71 19.80 -8.90
CA ASN A 540 9.53 18.72 -9.46
C ASN A 540 10.71 18.37 -8.54
N ALA A 541 11.44 19.38 -8.06
CA ALA A 541 12.53 19.18 -7.12
C ALA A 541 12.05 18.56 -5.79
N ALA A 542 10.92 19.02 -5.26
CA ALA A 542 10.30 18.44 -4.06
C ALA A 542 9.86 16.99 -4.27
N ALA A 543 9.31 16.67 -5.46
CA ALA A 543 8.91 15.31 -5.81
C ALA A 543 10.12 14.37 -5.91
N VAL A 544 11.23 14.80 -6.51
CA VAL A 544 12.49 14.05 -6.55
C VAL A 544 13.07 13.86 -5.14
N LEU A 545 13.04 14.90 -4.30
CA LEU A 545 13.47 14.81 -2.90
C LEU A 545 12.64 13.77 -2.13
N LEU A 546 11.32 13.80 -2.26
CA LEU A 546 10.43 12.85 -1.61
C LEU A 546 10.65 11.41 -2.09
N ALA A 547 10.81 11.22 -3.42
CA ALA A 547 11.15 9.92 -4.00
C ALA A 547 12.50 9.40 -3.48
N GLY A 548 13.50 10.27 -3.38
CA GLY A 548 14.83 9.96 -2.85
C GLY A 548 14.77 9.54 -1.38
N LEU A 549 14.02 10.25 -0.54
CA LEU A 549 13.81 9.91 0.87
C LEU A 549 13.13 8.53 1.04
N CYS A 550 12.07 8.26 0.27
CA CYS A 550 11.40 6.96 0.28
C CYS A 550 12.33 5.84 -0.18
N ALA A 551 13.08 6.05 -1.26
CA ALA A 551 14.03 5.06 -1.78
C ALA A 551 15.18 4.81 -0.78
N ALA A 552 15.73 5.85 -0.15
CA ALA A 552 16.77 5.75 0.87
C ALA A 552 16.28 4.95 2.09
N ALA A 553 15.06 5.22 2.57
CA ALA A 553 14.46 4.49 3.69
C ALA A 553 14.35 3.00 3.40
N MET A 554 13.88 2.64 2.20
CA MET A 554 13.75 1.25 1.76
C MET A 554 15.10 0.58 1.57
N PHE A 555 16.06 1.27 0.96
CA PHE A 555 17.41 0.75 0.78
C PHE A 555 18.09 0.44 2.12
N LEU A 556 18.00 1.35 3.08
CA LEU A 556 18.54 1.16 4.43
C LEU A 556 17.88 -0.01 5.15
N ALA A 557 16.57 -0.19 4.97
CA ALA A 557 15.83 -1.30 5.53
C ALA A 557 16.26 -2.66 4.94
N GLU A 558 16.48 -2.70 3.63
CA GLU A 558 16.86 -3.93 2.92
C GLU A 558 18.34 -4.28 3.12
N TRP A 559 19.22 -3.27 3.17
CA TRP A 559 20.65 -3.47 3.46
C TRP A 559 20.89 -4.11 4.83
N ARG A 560 20.20 -3.66 5.86
CA ARG A 560 20.25 -4.28 7.19
C ARG A 560 19.79 -5.74 7.20
N ARG A 561 18.93 -6.14 6.27
CA ARG A 561 18.47 -7.53 6.12
C ARG A 561 19.54 -8.44 5.53
N THR A 562 20.39 -7.91 4.62
CA THR A 562 21.42 -8.69 3.93
C THR A 562 22.73 -8.75 4.68
N SER A 563 23.02 -7.79 5.57
CA SER A 563 24.24 -7.71 6.38
C SER A 563 24.13 -8.36 7.77
N ALA A 564 22.96 -8.86 8.13
CA ALA A 564 22.68 -9.59 9.37
C ALA A 564 22.29 -11.06 9.10
#